data_0ddc3346b69d6ba7173c760af8f78bb5
#
_entry.id   0ddc3346b69d6ba7173c760af8f78bb5
#
_cell.length_a   1.000
_cell.length_b   1.000
_cell.length_c   1.000
_cell.angle_alpha   90.00
_cell.angle_beta   90.00
_cell.angle_gamma   90.00
#
_symmetry.space_group_name_H-M   'P 1'
#
loop_
_entity.id
_entity.type
_entity.pdbx_description
1 polymer ?
#
loop_
_entity_poly.entity_id
_entity_poly.type
_entity_poly.pdbx_seq_one_letter_code
_entity_poly.pdbx_strand_id
1 'polypeptide(L)'
;MKKYNIDRSHYLFDNQALVSLIVPLIIEQLLTVLVGMADSIMVANVGEAAVSGVSLVDQIMVLLINIFAALATGGAVVAGQYLGQKNKEQACKSTTQLMWSMGFISLVITAFVYACKYWILHGVFGQIEADVMHHADVYLLIVTASIPFIALYNGGAAVFRAMGNSEVSMKVSLLMNAINVSGNAILIYGFHCGTEGVAIPTLVSRFVAAFIIIKLLLKDNWSLHLERTYRFNPDWSMIRKILSVGIPNGLENSMFQLGKVLVLSLVSTFGTYAIAANAVSNVITLFSILPGQAICLAVTTVIARCVGAGDYEQAKYYNKKLILLTHIGMAITIFIVFITLPFILKVYNLSEAASEATRHIIWFHGFCAILIWAESFTLPATFRACGDAKACMIISTVSMWIFRVGASYILGKNLGLGVFGVWVAMIIDWAFRSLLFGIRYFSGKWKKHALVS
;
A
#
# COMPACT_ATOMS: atom_id res chain seq x y z
N MET A 1 24.92 30.53 -15.43
CA MET A 1 23.81 29.60 -15.74
C MET A 1 22.58 30.40 -16.12
N LYS A 2 22.23 30.50 -17.41
CA LYS A 2 21.00 31.15 -17.87
C LYS A 2 19.81 30.37 -17.35
N LYS A 3 19.01 30.94 -16.45
CA LYS A 3 17.67 30.45 -16.13
C LYS A 3 16.84 30.58 -17.41
N TYR A 4 16.70 29.51 -18.17
CA TYR A 4 15.64 29.43 -19.18
C TYR A 4 14.32 29.53 -18.41
N ASN A 5 13.58 30.60 -18.63
CA ASN A 5 12.20 30.74 -18.22
C ASN A 5 11.39 29.71 -19.04
N ILE A 6 11.28 28.49 -18.56
CA ILE A 6 10.43 27.48 -19.18
C ILE A 6 9.00 27.94 -18.95
N ASP A 7 8.30 28.27 -20.03
CA ASP A 7 6.88 28.57 -19.98
C ASP A 7 6.12 27.33 -19.47
N ARG A 8 5.54 27.44 -18.29
CA ARG A 8 4.82 26.37 -17.60
C ARG A 8 3.31 26.51 -17.72
N SER A 9 2.82 27.43 -18.53
CA SER A 9 1.39 27.67 -18.74
C SER A 9 0.66 26.47 -19.34
N HIS A 10 1.41 25.58 -20.03
CA HIS A 10 0.89 24.37 -20.67
C HIS A 10 1.03 23.11 -19.82
N TYR A 11 1.49 23.21 -18.57
CA TYR A 11 1.67 22.04 -17.71
C TYR A 11 0.32 21.48 -17.25
N LEU A 12 0.20 20.13 -17.25
CA LEU A 12 -1.06 19.41 -16.94
C LEU A 12 -1.56 19.62 -15.52
N PHE A 13 -0.66 19.92 -14.58
CA PHE A 13 -1.00 20.11 -13.18
C PHE A 13 -0.36 21.40 -12.65
N ASP A 14 -1.18 22.31 -12.19
CA ASP A 14 -0.71 23.45 -11.40
C ASP A 14 -0.45 23.05 -9.92
N ASN A 15 -0.01 23.99 -9.13
CA ASN A 15 0.25 23.74 -7.70
C ASN A 15 -1.02 23.38 -6.94
N GLN A 16 -2.14 23.99 -7.29
CA GLN A 16 -3.43 23.76 -6.63
C GLN A 16 -3.94 22.35 -6.93
N ALA A 17 -3.83 21.89 -8.18
CA ALA A 17 -4.18 20.53 -8.57
C ALA A 17 -3.31 19.47 -7.85
N LEU A 18 -2.01 19.73 -7.67
CA LEU A 18 -1.14 18.84 -6.91
C LEU A 18 -1.53 18.79 -5.43
N VAL A 19 -1.83 19.92 -4.81
CA VAL A 19 -2.27 19.98 -3.40
C VAL A 19 -3.61 19.26 -3.25
N SER A 20 -4.57 19.50 -4.12
CA SER A 20 -5.89 18.84 -4.10
C SER A 20 -5.81 17.33 -4.36
N LEU A 21 -4.74 16.87 -5.01
CA LEU A 21 -4.46 15.45 -5.19
C LEU A 21 -3.78 14.85 -3.94
N ILE A 22 -2.75 15.51 -3.40
CA ILE A 22 -1.87 14.94 -2.36
C ILE A 22 -2.51 15.00 -0.97
N VAL A 23 -3.15 16.12 -0.60
CA VAL A 23 -3.71 16.29 0.75
C VAL A 23 -4.76 15.24 1.09
N PRO A 24 -5.77 14.95 0.23
CA PRO A 24 -6.70 13.86 0.51
C PRO A 24 -6.03 12.49 0.62
N LEU A 25 -4.96 12.23 -0.15
CA LEU A 25 -4.21 10.98 -0.06
C LEU A 25 -3.46 10.85 1.29
N ILE A 26 -2.89 11.93 1.81
CA ILE A 26 -2.27 11.94 3.14
C ILE A 26 -3.33 11.61 4.21
N ILE A 27 -4.51 12.24 4.13
CA ILE A 27 -5.62 11.98 5.06
C ILE A 27 -6.08 10.53 4.95
N GLU A 28 -6.24 10.00 3.73
CA GLU A 28 -6.62 8.60 3.49
C GLU A 28 -5.62 7.62 4.12
N GLN A 29 -4.31 7.86 3.95
CA GLN A 29 -3.27 7.02 4.54
C GLN A 29 -3.25 7.12 6.07
N LEU A 30 -3.41 8.32 6.63
CA LEU A 30 -3.50 8.51 8.08
C LEU A 30 -4.69 7.77 8.67
N LEU A 31 -5.86 7.89 8.05
CA LEU A 31 -7.06 7.16 8.47
C LEU A 31 -6.85 5.65 8.46
N THR A 32 -6.21 5.12 7.43
CA THR A 32 -5.92 3.68 7.33
C THR A 32 -5.07 3.20 8.51
N VAL A 33 -4.04 3.96 8.89
CA VAL A 33 -3.19 3.62 10.05
C VAL A 33 -3.97 3.70 11.36
N LEU A 34 -4.72 4.80 11.57
CA LEU A 34 -5.48 5.02 12.81
C LEU A 34 -6.58 3.97 13.02
N VAL A 35 -7.27 3.60 11.94
CA VAL A 35 -8.34 2.57 12.02
C VAL A 35 -7.75 1.19 12.29
N GLY A 36 -6.63 0.83 11.64
CA GLY A 36 -5.96 -0.43 11.95
C GLY A 36 -5.52 -0.53 13.42
N MET A 37 -5.09 0.59 14.02
CA MET A 37 -4.81 0.63 15.46
C MET A 37 -6.07 0.49 16.30
N ALA A 38 -7.16 1.18 15.95
CA ALA A 38 -8.42 1.10 16.64
C ALA A 38 -9.01 -0.33 16.60
N ASP A 39 -8.97 -0.97 15.44
CA ASP A 39 -9.43 -2.36 15.28
C ASP A 39 -8.63 -3.31 16.19
N SER A 40 -7.30 -3.17 16.23
CA SER A 40 -6.45 -3.99 17.10
C SER A 40 -6.78 -3.82 18.57
N ILE A 41 -7.07 -2.59 19.03
CA ILE A 41 -7.48 -2.30 20.42
C ILE A 41 -8.84 -2.91 20.70
N MET A 42 -9.80 -2.80 19.77
CA MET A 42 -11.15 -3.35 19.97
C MET A 42 -11.14 -4.88 20.02
N VAL A 43 -10.37 -5.54 19.16
CA VAL A 43 -10.20 -7.00 19.18
C VAL A 43 -9.57 -7.47 20.50
N ALA A 44 -8.63 -6.70 21.06
CA ALA A 44 -8.00 -7.03 22.34
C ALA A 44 -9.01 -7.11 23.50
N ASN A 45 -10.12 -6.38 23.44
CA ASN A 45 -11.19 -6.45 24.44
C ASN A 45 -12.05 -7.72 24.31
N VAL A 46 -11.99 -8.44 23.20
CA VAL A 46 -12.68 -9.73 23.03
C VAL A 46 -11.90 -10.85 23.72
N GLY A 47 -10.56 -10.78 23.71
CA GLY A 47 -9.68 -11.74 24.36
C GLY A 47 -8.43 -12.08 23.55
N GLU A 48 -7.44 -12.69 24.20
CA GLU A 48 -6.16 -13.04 23.58
C GLU A 48 -6.31 -14.06 22.43
N ALA A 49 -7.20 -15.04 22.59
CA ALA A 49 -7.47 -16.02 21.54
C ALA A 49 -8.08 -15.37 20.29
N ALA A 50 -8.97 -14.39 20.47
CA ALA A 50 -9.54 -13.62 19.36
C ALA A 50 -8.48 -12.77 18.66
N VAL A 51 -7.61 -12.07 19.39
CA VAL A 51 -6.50 -11.31 18.81
C VAL A 51 -5.60 -12.20 17.99
N SER A 52 -5.24 -13.37 18.51
CA SER A 52 -4.39 -14.33 17.80
C SER A 52 -5.05 -14.85 16.52
N GLY A 53 -6.32 -15.28 16.61
CA GLY A 53 -7.07 -15.79 15.47
C GLY A 53 -7.27 -14.76 14.36
N VAL A 54 -7.67 -13.53 14.71
CA VAL A 54 -7.82 -12.40 13.78
C VAL A 54 -6.48 -12.06 13.13
N SER A 55 -5.40 -11.97 13.91
CA SER A 55 -4.08 -11.61 13.39
C SER A 55 -3.55 -12.60 12.37
N LEU A 56 -3.80 -13.91 12.55
CA LEU A 56 -3.41 -14.94 11.58
C LEU A 56 -4.13 -14.75 10.23
N VAL A 57 -5.44 -14.52 10.28
CA VAL A 57 -6.24 -14.30 9.07
C VAL A 57 -5.90 -12.97 8.41
N ASP A 58 -5.67 -11.92 9.17
CA ASP A 58 -5.31 -10.60 8.65
C ASP A 58 -4.00 -10.62 7.85
N GLN A 59 -3.05 -11.49 8.17
CA GLN A 59 -1.84 -11.67 7.36
C GLN A 59 -2.17 -12.07 5.92
N ILE A 60 -3.14 -12.98 5.76
CA ILE A 60 -3.62 -13.40 4.44
C ILE A 60 -4.40 -12.28 3.77
N MET A 61 -5.27 -11.60 4.51
CA MET A 61 -6.06 -10.48 3.98
C MET A 61 -5.17 -9.33 3.50
N VAL A 62 -4.14 -8.95 4.24
CA VAL A 62 -3.17 -7.93 3.82
C VAL A 62 -2.46 -8.32 2.53
N LEU A 63 -2.07 -9.59 2.37
CA LEU A 63 -1.47 -10.08 1.12
C LEU A 63 -2.45 -9.91 -0.05
N LEU A 64 -3.69 -10.34 0.10
CA LEU A 64 -4.71 -10.23 -0.95
C LEU A 64 -5.05 -8.77 -1.28
N ILE A 65 -5.19 -7.91 -0.27
CA ILE A 65 -5.43 -6.47 -0.46
C ILE A 65 -4.28 -5.83 -1.25
N ASN A 66 -3.03 -6.18 -0.95
CA ASN A 66 -1.87 -5.69 -1.69
C ASN A 66 -1.85 -6.15 -3.15
N ILE A 67 -2.28 -7.38 -3.44
CA ILE A 67 -2.43 -7.88 -4.81
C ILE A 67 -3.49 -7.06 -5.56
N PHE A 68 -4.66 -6.82 -4.97
CA PHE A 68 -5.69 -6.00 -5.58
C PHE A 68 -5.29 -4.53 -5.76
N ALA A 69 -4.58 -3.93 -4.79
CA ALA A 69 -4.04 -2.59 -4.91
C ALA A 69 -3.00 -2.49 -6.06
N ALA A 70 -2.21 -3.55 -6.26
CA ALA A 70 -1.26 -3.62 -7.36
C ALA A 70 -1.95 -3.73 -8.73
N LEU A 71 -2.99 -4.55 -8.84
CA LEU A 71 -3.81 -4.64 -10.06
C LEU A 71 -4.52 -3.32 -10.35
N ALA A 72 -5.10 -2.68 -9.33
CA ALA A 72 -5.72 -1.38 -9.43
C ALA A 72 -4.74 -0.31 -9.91
N THR A 73 -3.48 -0.35 -9.45
CA THR A 73 -2.40 0.52 -9.95
C THR A 73 -2.17 0.31 -11.43
N GLY A 74 -2.15 -0.95 -11.91
CA GLY A 74 -2.03 -1.26 -13.34
C GLY A 74 -3.11 -0.60 -14.18
N GLY A 75 -4.36 -0.72 -13.74
CA GLY A 75 -5.50 -0.07 -14.41
C GLY A 75 -5.43 1.45 -14.37
N ALA A 76 -5.07 2.03 -13.23
CA ALA A 76 -4.90 3.48 -13.07
C ALA A 76 -3.82 4.05 -13.99
N VAL A 77 -2.72 3.31 -14.19
CA VAL A 77 -1.64 3.68 -15.11
C VAL A 77 -2.15 3.69 -16.56
N VAL A 78 -2.82 2.63 -17.00
CA VAL A 78 -3.34 2.54 -18.38
C VAL A 78 -4.39 3.62 -18.63
N ALA A 79 -5.37 3.78 -17.73
CA ALA A 79 -6.39 4.82 -17.83
C ALA A 79 -5.78 6.23 -17.81
N GLY A 80 -4.78 6.45 -16.94
CA GLY A 80 -4.07 7.72 -16.84
C GLY A 80 -3.29 8.08 -18.12
N GLN A 81 -2.64 7.10 -18.76
CA GLN A 81 -1.94 7.32 -20.03
C GLN A 81 -2.94 7.64 -21.14
N TYR A 82 -4.07 6.94 -21.27
CA TYR A 82 -5.11 7.30 -22.24
C TYR A 82 -5.71 8.69 -21.99
N LEU A 83 -5.91 9.08 -20.72
CA LEU A 83 -6.32 10.45 -20.38
C LEU A 83 -5.27 11.48 -20.82
N GLY A 84 -3.99 11.16 -20.68
CA GLY A 84 -2.90 12.00 -21.17
C GLY A 84 -2.95 12.21 -22.68
N GLN A 85 -3.30 11.18 -23.44
CA GLN A 85 -3.54 11.24 -24.89
C GLN A 85 -4.84 11.96 -25.27
N LYS A 86 -5.66 12.39 -24.29
CA LYS A 86 -7.01 12.93 -24.51
C LYS A 86 -7.98 11.92 -25.18
N ASN A 87 -7.67 10.63 -25.13
CA ASN A 87 -8.50 9.56 -25.65
C ASN A 87 -9.44 9.05 -24.56
N LYS A 88 -10.55 9.78 -24.34
CA LYS A 88 -11.52 9.49 -23.29
C LYS A 88 -12.19 8.12 -23.47
N GLU A 89 -12.49 7.73 -24.70
CA GLU A 89 -13.14 6.45 -25.03
C GLU A 89 -12.30 5.27 -24.56
N GLN A 90 -11.03 5.21 -24.97
CA GLN A 90 -10.13 4.13 -24.54
C GLN A 90 -9.84 4.17 -23.02
N ALA A 91 -9.81 5.35 -22.43
CA ALA A 91 -9.67 5.52 -21.00
C ALA A 91 -10.87 4.96 -20.22
N CYS A 92 -12.11 5.20 -20.67
CA CYS A 92 -13.33 4.61 -20.07
C CYS A 92 -13.37 3.10 -20.30
N LYS A 93 -13.01 2.64 -21.50
CA LYS A 93 -12.92 1.22 -21.80
C LYS A 93 -11.90 0.52 -20.88
N SER A 94 -10.72 1.11 -20.66
CA SER A 94 -9.72 0.55 -19.73
C SER A 94 -10.22 0.49 -18.29
N THR A 95 -10.97 1.50 -17.86
CA THR A 95 -11.63 1.52 -16.54
C THR A 95 -12.65 0.40 -16.41
N THR A 96 -13.47 0.18 -17.42
CA THR A 96 -14.47 -0.89 -17.45
C THR A 96 -13.79 -2.27 -17.42
N GLN A 97 -12.74 -2.48 -18.22
CA GLN A 97 -11.96 -3.73 -18.22
C GLN A 97 -11.26 -3.97 -16.87
N LEU A 98 -10.74 -2.93 -16.23
CA LEU A 98 -10.18 -3.04 -14.89
C LEU A 98 -11.22 -3.54 -13.89
N MET A 99 -12.39 -2.89 -13.82
CA MET A 99 -13.42 -3.22 -12.84
C MET A 99 -13.97 -4.64 -13.04
N TRP A 100 -14.19 -5.06 -14.28
CA TRP A 100 -14.55 -6.44 -14.59
C TRP A 100 -13.47 -7.45 -14.20
N SER A 101 -12.20 -7.15 -14.51
CA SER A 101 -11.08 -8.02 -14.14
C SER A 101 -10.93 -8.14 -12.62
N MET A 102 -11.07 -7.03 -11.90
CA MET A 102 -11.03 -7.00 -10.44
C MET A 102 -12.18 -7.83 -9.84
N GLY A 103 -13.40 -7.67 -10.35
CA GLY A 103 -14.56 -8.45 -9.92
C GLY A 103 -14.36 -9.94 -10.17
N PHE A 104 -13.95 -10.33 -11.38
CA PHE A 104 -13.73 -11.73 -11.73
C PHE A 104 -12.62 -12.38 -10.89
N ILE A 105 -11.43 -11.75 -10.84
CA ILE A 105 -10.28 -12.27 -10.09
C ILE A 105 -10.63 -12.37 -8.59
N SER A 106 -11.31 -11.39 -8.03
CA SER A 106 -11.70 -11.43 -6.62
C SER A 106 -12.69 -12.52 -6.29
N LEU A 107 -13.65 -12.81 -7.18
CA LEU A 107 -14.58 -13.94 -7.03
C LEU A 107 -13.86 -15.28 -7.10
N VAL A 108 -12.91 -15.44 -8.04
CA VAL A 108 -12.10 -16.66 -8.14
C VAL A 108 -11.26 -16.85 -6.88
N ILE A 109 -10.63 -15.79 -6.37
CA ILE A 109 -9.84 -15.86 -5.12
C ILE A 109 -10.75 -16.17 -3.92
N THR A 110 -11.93 -15.57 -3.84
CA THR A 110 -12.91 -15.86 -2.78
C THR A 110 -13.31 -17.33 -2.78
N ALA A 111 -13.66 -17.86 -3.96
CA ALA A 111 -13.99 -19.27 -4.11
C ALA A 111 -12.81 -20.19 -3.74
N PHE A 112 -11.60 -19.81 -4.14
CA PHE A 112 -10.38 -20.55 -3.79
C PHE A 112 -10.12 -20.54 -2.27
N VAL A 113 -10.24 -19.40 -1.60
CA VAL A 113 -10.06 -19.31 -0.14
C VAL A 113 -11.08 -20.17 0.59
N TYR A 114 -12.35 -20.15 0.17
CA TYR A 114 -13.38 -21.03 0.76
C TYR A 114 -13.10 -22.50 0.51
N ALA A 115 -12.70 -22.88 -0.71
CA ALA A 115 -12.38 -24.27 -1.04
C ALA A 115 -11.15 -24.77 -0.26
N CYS A 116 -10.16 -23.91 -0.06
CA CYS A 116 -8.93 -24.23 0.67
C CYS A 116 -8.98 -23.89 2.16
N LYS A 117 -10.13 -23.47 2.70
CA LYS A 117 -10.29 -23.02 4.10
C LYS A 117 -9.69 -24.01 5.10
N TYR A 118 -10.01 -25.30 4.98
CA TYR A 118 -9.49 -26.33 5.87
C TYR A 118 -7.97 -26.42 5.81
N TRP A 119 -7.37 -26.39 4.61
CA TRP A 119 -5.94 -26.43 4.44
C TRP A 119 -5.24 -25.15 4.97
N ILE A 120 -5.87 -23.99 4.80
CA ILE A 120 -5.36 -22.72 5.35
C ILE A 120 -5.31 -22.80 6.87
N LEU A 121 -6.39 -23.20 7.52
CA LEU A 121 -6.50 -23.24 8.97
C LEU A 121 -5.59 -24.29 9.59
N HIS A 122 -5.52 -25.51 9.04
CA HIS A 122 -4.80 -26.63 9.65
C HIS A 122 -3.42 -26.88 9.02
N GLY A 123 -3.22 -26.51 7.74
CA GLY A 123 -1.96 -26.70 7.04
C GLY A 123 -1.03 -25.50 7.15
N VAL A 124 -1.56 -24.27 6.93
CA VAL A 124 -0.74 -23.06 6.95
C VAL A 124 -0.52 -22.57 8.37
N PHE A 125 -1.58 -22.53 9.19
CA PHE A 125 -1.45 -22.07 10.60
C PHE A 125 -0.95 -23.18 11.52
N GLY A 126 -1.01 -24.43 11.10
CA GLY A 126 -0.49 -25.57 11.86
C GLY A 126 -1.34 -25.92 13.08
N GLN A 127 -0.68 -26.45 14.12
CA GLN A 127 -1.35 -26.78 15.38
C GLN A 127 -1.41 -25.54 16.26
N ILE A 128 -2.59 -24.93 16.34
CA ILE A 128 -2.93 -23.81 17.23
C ILE A 128 -3.99 -24.26 18.24
N GLU A 129 -4.13 -23.52 19.34
CA GLU A 129 -5.14 -23.79 20.35
C GLU A 129 -6.55 -23.78 19.78
N ALA A 130 -7.44 -24.61 20.30
CA ALA A 130 -8.80 -24.79 19.77
C ALA A 130 -9.61 -23.48 19.77
N ASP A 131 -9.44 -22.64 20.80
CA ASP A 131 -10.12 -21.34 20.89
C ASP A 131 -9.61 -20.38 19.82
N VAL A 132 -8.28 -20.33 19.57
CA VAL A 132 -7.68 -19.52 18.51
C VAL A 132 -8.17 -19.98 17.14
N MET A 133 -8.25 -21.30 16.95
CA MET A 133 -8.76 -21.92 15.70
C MET A 133 -10.22 -21.51 15.46
N HIS A 134 -11.06 -21.55 16.49
CA HIS A 134 -12.46 -21.13 16.38
C HIS A 134 -12.58 -19.68 15.93
N HIS A 135 -11.86 -18.77 16.59
CA HIS A 135 -11.85 -17.34 16.25
C HIS A 135 -11.31 -17.09 14.84
N ALA A 136 -10.25 -17.79 14.43
CA ALA A 136 -9.70 -17.71 13.07
C ALA A 136 -10.70 -18.20 12.02
N ASP A 137 -11.41 -19.31 12.30
CA ASP A 137 -12.41 -19.89 11.38
C ASP A 137 -13.58 -18.93 11.14
N VAL A 138 -14.16 -18.40 12.22
CA VAL A 138 -15.28 -17.45 12.15
C VAL A 138 -14.86 -16.17 11.41
N TYR A 139 -13.71 -15.61 11.74
CA TYR A 139 -13.21 -14.39 11.11
C TYR A 139 -12.92 -14.63 9.62
N LEU A 140 -12.22 -15.72 9.27
CA LEU A 140 -11.91 -16.07 7.90
C LEU A 140 -13.19 -16.24 7.07
N LEU A 141 -14.21 -16.91 7.60
CA LEU A 141 -15.49 -17.14 6.93
C LEU A 141 -16.15 -15.82 6.51
N ILE A 142 -16.26 -14.89 7.45
CA ILE A 142 -16.98 -13.62 7.22
C ILE A 142 -16.15 -12.67 6.37
N VAL A 143 -14.84 -12.49 6.68
CA VAL A 143 -14.01 -11.52 6.00
C VAL A 143 -13.67 -11.94 4.57
N THR A 144 -13.62 -13.25 4.29
CA THR A 144 -13.45 -13.76 2.91
C THR A 144 -14.59 -13.30 2.00
N ALA A 145 -15.83 -13.23 2.49
CA ALA A 145 -16.97 -12.68 1.72
C ALA A 145 -16.77 -11.21 1.35
N SER A 146 -15.91 -10.47 2.05
CA SER A 146 -15.64 -9.07 1.77
C SER A 146 -14.58 -8.84 0.67
N ILE A 147 -13.87 -9.89 0.22
CA ILE A 147 -12.79 -9.79 -0.78
C ILE A 147 -13.25 -9.13 -2.07
N PRO A 148 -14.39 -9.52 -2.69
CA PRO A 148 -14.85 -8.87 -3.92
C PRO A 148 -15.11 -7.37 -3.73
N PHE A 149 -15.65 -7.00 -2.58
CA PHE A 149 -15.97 -5.60 -2.29
C PHE A 149 -14.73 -4.74 -2.10
N ILE A 150 -13.75 -5.21 -1.34
CA ILE A 150 -12.49 -4.46 -1.17
C ILE A 150 -11.70 -4.38 -2.49
N ALA A 151 -11.75 -5.41 -3.33
CA ALA A 151 -11.14 -5.39 -4.64
C ALA A 151 -11.79 -4.30 -5.52
N LEU A 152 -13.11 -4.29 -5.64
CA LEU A 152 -13.84 -3.30 -6.42
C LEU A 152 -13.65 -1.88 -5.88
N TYR A 153 -13.63 -1.70 -4.55
CA TYR A 153 -13.30 -0.43 -3.94
C TYR A 153 -11.89 0.05 -4.34
N ASN A 154 -10.87 -0.82 -4.24
CA ASN A 154 -9.49 -0.47 -4.62
C ASN A 154 -9.38 -0.08 -6.09
N GLY A 155 -10.05 -0.81 -6.98
CA GLY A 155 -10.11 -0.49 -8.40
C GLY A 155 -10.75 0.87 -8.66
N GLY A 156 -11.92 1.12 -8.07
CA GLY A 156 -12.64 2.39 -8.23
C GLY A 156 -11.88 3.58 -7.63
N ALA A 157 -11.30 3.43 -6.44
CA ALA A 157 -10.47 4.44 -5.82
C ALA A 157 -9.25 4.80 -6.70
N ALA A 158 -8.60 3.80 -7.30
CA ALA A 158 -7.49 4.01 -8.21
C ALA A 158 -7.91 4.76 -9.48
N VAL A 159 -9.11 4.50 -10.01
CA VAL A 159 -9.69 5.23 -11.15
C VAL A 159 -9.96 6.70 -10.79
N PHE A 160 -10.55 6.98 -9.62
CA PHE A 160 -10.76 8.36 -9.17
C PHE A 160 -9.43 9.09 -8.98
N ARG A 161 -8.41 8.44 -8.43
CA ARG A 161 -7.05 9.01 -8.36
C ARG A 161 -6.47 9.29 -9.75
N ALA A 162 -6.63 8.38 -10.72
CA ALA A 162 -6.18 8.58 -12.10
C ALA A 162 -6.85 9.79 -12.77
N MET A 163 -8.10 10.12 -12.39
CA MET A 163 -8.77 11.37 -12.79
C MET A 163 -8.18 12.62 -12.11
N GLY A 164 -7.31 12.48 -11.13
CA GLY A 164 -6.83 13.57 -10.30
C GLY A 164 -7.80 13.96 -9.17
N ASN A 165 -8.81 13.15 -8.91
CA ASN A 165 -9.84 13.40 -7.89
C ASN A 165 -9.69 12.42 -6.71
N SER A 166 -8.67 12.63 -5.89
CA SER A 166 -8.43 11.82 -4.68
C SER A 166 -9.42 12.16 -3.54
N GLU A 167 -10.12 13.27 -3.64
CA GLU A 167 -11.11 13.66 -2.64
C GLU A 167 -12.27 12.64 -2.54
N VAL A 168 -12.70 12.09 -3.68
CA VAL A 168 -13.74 11.05 -3.70
C VAL A 168 -13.24 9.78 -3.03
N SER A 169 -12.03 9.30 -3.35
CA SER A 169 -11.47 8.09 -2.71
C SER A 169 -11.33 8.29 -1.20
N MET A 170 -10.85 9.46 -0.76
CA MET A 170 -10.74 9.81 0.65
C MET A 170 -12.11 9.82 1.36
N LYS A 171 -13.13 10.45 0.77
CA LYS A 171 -14.47 10.52 1.38
C LYS A 171 -15.11 9.14 1.52
N VAL A 172 -14.97 8.28 0.51
CA VAL A 172 -15.49 6.91 0.57
C VAL A 172 -14.70 6.08 1.58
N SER A 173 -13.37 6.25 1.65
CA SER A 173 -12.52 5.63 2.69
C SER A 173 -12.93 6.08 4.10
N LEU A 174 -13.15 7.37 4.31
CA LEU A 174 -13.61 7.91 5.59
C LEU A 174 -14.94 7.28 6.01
N LEU A 175 -15.91 7.19 5.10
CA LEU A 175 -17.19 6.55 5.39
C LEU A 175 -17.02 5.05 5.69
N MET A 176 -16.22 4.34 4.90
CA MET A 176 -15.92 2.93 5.14
C MET A 176 -15.34 2.72 6.55
N ASN A 177 -14.37 3.53 6.92
CA ASN A 177 -13.71 3.48 8.21
C ASN A 177 -14.66 3.86 9.36
N ALA A 178 -15.52 4.87 9.16
CA ALA A 178 -16.53 5.26 10.15
C ALA A 178 -17.53 4.12 10.41
N ILE A 179 -18.01 3.45 9.36
CA ILE A 179 -18.91 2.28 9.49
C ILE A 179 -18.19 1.14 10.21
N ASN A 180 -16.95 0.87 9.85
CA ASN A 180 -16.15 -0.21 10.46
C ASN A 180 -15.96 0.03 11.98
N VAL A 181 -15.37 1.18 12.34
CA VAL A 181 -15.09 1.50 13.76
C VAL A 181 -16.36 1.59 14.61
N SER A 182 -17.40 2.27 14.08
CA SER A 182 -18.68 2.37 14.82
C SER A 182 -19.38 1.01 14.96
N GLY A 183 -19.34 0.21 13.89
CA GLY A 183 -19.90 -1.14 13.91
C GLY A 183 -19.16 -2.05 14.88
N ASN A 184 -17.83 -2.04 14.88
CA ASN A 184 -17.00 -2.78 15.83
C ASN A 184 -17.35 -2.36 17.27
N ALA A 185 -17.41 -1.05 17.54
CA ALA A 185 -17.75 -0.54 18.87
C ALA A 185 -19.14 -0.98 19.33
N ILE A 186 -20.14 -0.91 18.46
CA ILE A 186 -21.52 -1.33 18.79
C ILE A 186 -21.59 -2.83 19.06
N LEU A 187 -20.98 -3.66 18.19
CA LEU A 187 -21.09 -5.11 18.34
C LEU A 187 -20.23 -5.67 19.47
N ILE A 188 -19.03 -5.12 19.69
CA ILE A 188 -18.15 -5.59 20.75
C ILE A 188 -18.63 -5.08 22.12
N TYR A 189 -18.83 -3.77 22.27
CA TYR A 189 -19.15 -3.18 23.58
C TYR A 189 -20.65 -3.17 23.90
N GLY A 190 -21.53 -3.08 22.87
CA GLY A 190 -22.98 -3.07 23.07
C GLY A 190 -23.59 -4.46 23.12
N PHE A 191 -23.25 -5.31 22.16
CA PHE A 191 -23.82 -6.67 22.05
C PHE A 191 -22.92 -7.77 22.59
N HIS A 192 -21.71 -7.44 23.04
CA HIS A 192 -20.71 -8.39 23.54
C HIS A 192 -20.42 -9.55 22.58
N CYS A 193 -20.45 -9.25 21.27
CA CYS A 193 -20.09 -10.21 20.23
C CYS A 193 -18.59 -10.54 20.30
N GLY A 194 -18.26 -11.77 19.94
CA GLY A 194 -16.87 -12.22 19.82
C GLY A 194 -16.20 -11.65 18.57
N THR A 195 -15.47 -12.49 17.85
CA THR A 195 -14.75 -12.12 16.62
C THR A 195 -15.69 -11.67 15.50
N GLU A 196 -16.94 -12.12 15.51
CA GLU A 196 -18.00 -11.67 14.60
C GLU A 196 -18.23 -10.15 14.71
N GLY A 197 -18.06 -9.60 15.92
CA GLY A 197 -18.19 -8.16 16.20
C GLY A 197 -17.20 -7.28 15.44
N VAL A 198 -16.09 -7.85 14.93
CA VAL A 198 -15.12 -7.17 14.05
C VAL A 198 -15.31 -7.56 12.60
N ALA A 199 -15.63 -8.82 12.33
CA ALA A 199 -15.74 -9.36 10.99
C ALA A 199 -16.95 -8.78 10.21
N ILE A 200 -18.12 -8.70 10.87
CA ILE A 200 -19.35 -8.21 10.23
C ILE A 200 -19.25 -6.73 9.84
N PRO A 201 -18.80 -5.79 10.70
CA PRO A 201 -18.62 -4.41 10.29
C PRO A 201 -17.58 -4.25 9.18
N THR A 202 -16.53 -5.07 9.16
CA THR A 202 -15.55 -5.10 8.07
C THR A 202 -16.21 -5.49 6.75
N LEU A 203 -17.06 -6.51 6.74
CA LEU A 203 -17.82 -6.91 5.55
C LEU A 203 -18.78 -5.80 5.09
N VAL A 204 -19.57 -5.26 5.99
CA VAL A 204 -20.58 -4.23 5.69
C VAL A 204 -19.92 -2.95 5.19
N SER A 205 -18.87 -2.48 5.84
CA SER A 205 -18.14 -1.26 5.45
C SER A 205 -17.54 -1.37 4.04
N ARG A 206 -16.93 -2.51 3.71
CA ARG A 206 -16.38 -2.79 2.37
C ARG A 206 -17.47 -2.91 1.31
N PHE A 207 -18.60 -3.54 1.64
CA PHE A 207 -19.77 -3.60 0.75
C PHE A 207 -20.30 -2.20 0.42
N VAL A 208 -20.52 -1.37 1.43
CA VAL A 208 -21.01 0.00 1.25
C VAL A 208 -20.03 0.84 0.44
N ALA A 209 -18.74 0.74 0.72
CA ALA A 209 -17.68 1.45 -0.01
C ALA A 209 -17.65 1.03 -1.49
N ALA A 210 -17.71 -0.26 -1.79
CA ALA A 210 -17.77 -0.77 -3.16
C ALA A 210 -19.02 -0.31 -3.90
N PHE A 211 -20.16 -0.39 -3.24
CA PHE A 211 -21.44 0.06 -3.82
C PHE A 211 -21.41 1.54 -4.20
N ILE A 212 -20.93 2.39 -3.28
CA ILE A 212 -20.85 3.84 -3.51
C ILE A 212 -19.88 4.14 -4.66
N ILE A 213 -18.66 3.55 -4.64
CA ILE A 213 -17.65 3.85 -5.66
C ILE A 213 -18.11 3.42 -7.06
N ILE A 214 -18.75 2.25 -7.17
CA ILE A 214 -19.34 1.77 -8.44
C ILE A 214 -20.47 2.70 -8.90
N LYS A 215 -21.40 3.06 -8.00
CA LYS A 215 -22.50 3.98 -8.31
C LYS A 215 -21.99 5.34 -8.79
N LEU A 216 -20.89 5.83 -8.21
CA LEU A 216 -20.27 7.07 -8.65
C LEU A 216 -19.62 6.91 -10.05
N LEU A 217 -18.95 5.80 -10.32
CA LEU A 217 -18.34 5.52 -11.63
C LEU A 217 -19.35 5.26 -12.75
N LEU A 218 -20.60 4.93 -12.43
CA LEU A 218 -21.69 4.80 -13.43
C LEU A 218 -22.23 6.16 -13.90
N LYS A 219 -21.80 7.28 -13.30
CA LYS A 219 -22.19 8.62 -13.72
C LYS A 219 -21.32 9.10 -14.86
N ASP A 220 -21.93 9.48 -15.98
CA ASP A 220 -21.23 9.93 -17.20
C ASP A 220 -20.56 11.31 -17.05
N ASN A 221 -20.80 12.00 -15.92
CA ASN A 221 -20.24 13.34 -15.64
C ASN A 221 -18.74 13.33 -15.34
N TRP A 222 -18.16 12.15 -15.05
CA TRP A 222 -16.74 12.01 -14.77
C TRP A 222 -15.93 11.85 -16.05
N SER A 223 -14.66 12.25 -16.01
CA SER A 223 -13.73 12.04 -17.14
C SER A 223 -13.51 10.56 -17.42
N LEU A 224 -13.52 9.72 -16.38
CA LEU A 224 -13.59 8.26 -16.46
C LEU A 224 -14.88 7.78 -15.83
N HIS A 225 -15.60 6.94 -16.54
CA HIS A 225 -16.83 6.30 -16.07
C HIS A 225 -16.89 4.87 -16.61
N LEU A 226 -17.75 4.07 -15.99
CA LEU A 226 -18.02 2.72 -16.47
C LEU A 226 -18.97 2.80 -17.69
N GLU A 227 -18.60 2.11 -18.75
CA GLU A 227 -19.50 1.91 -19.86
C GLU A 227 -20.70 1.06 -19.42
N ARG A 228 -21.91 1.50 -19.73
CA ARG A 228 -23.16 0.78 -19.39
C ARG A 228 -23.34 -0.45 -20.26
N THR A 229 -22.37 -1.33 -20.28
CA THR A 229 -22.39 -2.56 -21.07
C THR A 229 -22.77 -3.72 -20.15
N TYR A 230 -23.95 -4.29 -20.34
CA TYR A 230 -24.39 -5.47 -19.59
C TYR A 230 -23.71 -6.76 -20.02
N ARG A 231 -22.95 -6.74 -21.11
CA ARG A 231 -22.21 -7.90 -21.61
C ARG A 231 -20.73 -7.73 -21.32
N PHE A 232 -20.18 -8.69 -20.59
CA PHE A 232 -18.73 -8.79 -20.45
C PHE A 232 -18.11 -9.12 -21.83
N ASN A 233 -17.44 -8.15 -22.40
CA ASN A 233 -16.66 -8.32 -23.62
C ASN A 233 -15.19 -8.06 -23.29
N PRO A 234 -14.41 -9.12 -22.99
CA PRO A 234 -13.02 -8.97 -22.57
C PRO A 234 -12.15 -8.50 -23.73
N ASP A 235 -11.55 -7.33 -23.57
CA ASP A 235 -10.47 -6.86 -24.45
C ASP A 235 -9.12 -7.34 -23.90
N TRP A 236 -8.68 -8.49 -24.41
CA TRP A 236 -7.43 -9.12 -23.98
C TRP A 236 -6.20 -8.22 -24.17
N SER A 237 -6.20 -7.35 -25.19
CA SER A 237 -5.12 -6.40 -25.40
C SER A 237 -5.06 -5.41 -24.25
N MET A 238 -6.19 -4.85 -23.85
CA MET A 238 -6.33 -3.92 -22.73
C MET A 238 -6.00 -4.60 -21.40
N ILE A 239 -6.57 -5.78 -21.15
CA ILE A 239 -6.33 -6.56 -19.94
C ILE A 239 -4.83 -6.88 -19.81
N ARG A 240 -4.17 -7.28 -20.90
CA ARG A 240 -2.72 -7.56 -20.90
C ARG A 240 -1.90 -6.33 -20.53
N LYS A 241 -2.28 -5.13 -20.98
CA LYS A 241 -1.62 -3.87 -20.58
C LYS A 241 -1.78 -3.62 -19.08
N ILE A 242 -2.98 -3.80 -18.53
CA ILE A 242 -3.26 -3.66 -17.10
C ILE A 242 -2.42 -4.65 -16.29
N LEU A 243 -2.45 -5.93 -16.68
CA LEU A 243 -1.72 -6.99 -16.00
C LEU A 243 -0.20 -6.86 -16.12
N SER A 244 0.31 -6.26 -17.21
CA SER A 244 1.76 -6.04 -17.38
C SER A 244 2.38 -5.12 -16.32
N VAL A 245 1.58 -4.26 -15.70
CA VAL A 245 1.97 -3.44 -14.56
C VAL A 245 1.50 -4.07 -13.24
N GLY A 246 0.26 -4.56 -13.21
CA GLY A 246 -0.36 -5.10 -12.00
C GLY A 246 0.33 -6.36 -11.48
N ILE A 247 0.63 -7.34 -12.34
CA ILE A 247 1.26 -8.60 -11.90
C ILE A 247 2.68 -8.37 -11.33
N PRO A 248 3.61 -7.67 -12.02
CA PRO A 248 4.91 -7.41 -11.44
C PRO A 248 4.84 -6.65 -10.11
N ASN A 249 3.96 -5.65 -10.01
CA ASN A 249 3.77 -4.90 -8.78
C ASN A 249 3.19 -5.78 -7.65
N GLY A 250 2.25 -6.68 -7.96
CA GLY A 250 1.70 -7.63 -7.02
C GLY A 250 2.74 -8.65 -6.52
N LEU A 251 3.55 -9.18 -7.43
CA LEU A 251 4.65 -10.08 -7.08
C LEU A 251 5.71 -9.38 -6.22
N GLU A 252 6.08 -8.13 -6.55
CA GLU A 252 6.98 -7.31 -5.73
C GLU A 252 6.46 -7.19 -4.29
N ASN A 253 5.19 -6.82 -4.12
CA ASN A 253 4.56 -6.68 -2.81
C ASN A 253 4.49 -8.01 -2.05
N SER A 254 4.19 -9.11 -2.74
CA SER A 254 4.13 -10.44 -2.14
C SER A 254 5.50 -10.91 -1.66
N MET A 255 6.54 -10.74 -2.48
CA MET A 255 7.92 -11.05 -2.10
C MET A 255 8.39 -10.21 -0.92
N PHE A 256 7.98 -8.93 -0.87
CA PHE A 256 8.28 -8.05 0.24
C PHE A 256 7.63 -8.52 1.55
N GLN A 257 6.38 -8.99 1.52
CA GLN A 257 5.71 -9.53 2.70
C GLN A 257 6.36 -10.83 3.19
N LEU A 258 6.71 -11.74 2.27
CA LEU A 258 7.44 -12.95 2.63
C LEU A 258 8.79 -12.63 3.30
N GLY A 259 9.55 -11.69 2.74
CA GLY A 259 10.81 -11.26 3.33
C GLY A 259 10.64 -10.66 4.74
N LYS A 260 9.56 -9.88 4.98
CA LYS A 260 9.25 -9.37 6.33
C LYS A 260 8.99 -10.49 7.34
N VAL A 261 8.29 -11.54 6.93
CA VAL A 261 8.01 -12.71 7.82
C VAL A 261 9.32 -13.40 8.19
N LEU A 262 10.24 -13.63 7.24
CA LEU A 262 11.54 -14.24 7.52
C LEU A 262 12.38 -13.36 8.44
N VAL A 263 12.40 -12.05 8.22
CA VAL A 263 13.11 -11.10 9.10
C VAL A 263 12.53 -11.10 10.51
N LEU A 264 11.19 -11.18 10.65
CA LEU A 264 10.55 -11.26 11.95
C LEU A 264 10.91 -12.57 12.69
N SER A 265 10.98 -13.69 11.96
CA SER A 265 11.46 -14.96 12.50
C SER A 265 12.89 -14.86 13.01
N LEU A 266 13.77 -14.14 12.29
CA LEU A 266 15.12 -13.87 12.78
C LEU A 266 15.11 -13.01 14.05
N VAL A 267 14.33 -11.92 14.07
CA VAL A 267 14.23 -11.02 15.23
C VAL A 267 13.77 -11.77 16.48
N SER A 268 12.88 -12.76 16.36
CA SER A 268 12.40 -13.56 17.47
C SER A 268 13.53 -14.35 18.16
N THR A 269 14.62 -14.63 17.46
CA THR A 269 15.79 -15.33 18.06
C THR A 269 16.65 -14.44 18.95
N PHE A 270 16.46 -13.11 18.93
CA PHE A 270 17.23 -12.17 19.76
C PHE A 270 16.62 -11.89 21.13
N GLY A 271 15.50 -12.54 21.44
CA GLY A 271 14.80 -12.41 22.72
C GLY A 271 13.62 -11.43 22.71
N THR A 272 12.87 -11.43 23.81
CA THR A 272 11.61 -10.69 23.95
C THR A 272 11.77 -9.18 23.80
N TYR A 273 12.88 -8.60 24.30
CA TYR A 273 13.14 -7.17 24.14
C TYR A 273 13.26 -6.76 22.67
N ALA A 274 13.87 -7.61 21.84
CA ALA A 274 14.06 -7.35 20.42
C ALA A 274 12.75 -7.40 19.64
N ILE A 275 11.87 -8.36 20.00
CA ILE A 275 10.53 -8.45 19.43
C ILE A 275 9.72 -7.19 19.77
N ALA A 276 9.73 -6.77 21.03
CA ALA A 276 9.02 -5.59 21.49
C ALA A 276 9.55 -4.31 20.83
N ALA A 277 10.88 -4.14 20.81
CA ALA A 277 11.52 -3.00 20.14
C ALA A 277 11.19 -2.94 18.64
N ASN A 278 11.25 -4.08 17.94
CA ASN A 278 10.91 -4.16 16.52
C ASN A 278 9.43 -3.85 16.27
N ALA A 279 8.51 -4.37 17.08
CA ALA A 279 7.08 -4.12 16.95
C ALA A 279 6.76 -2.64 17.11
N VAL A 280 7.23 -2.01 18.19
CA VAL A 280 7.00 -0.58 18.45
C VAL A 280 7.65 0.28 17.38
N SER A 281 8.89 -0.03 16.96
CA SER A 281 9.57 0.69 15.89
C SER A 281 8.80 0.62 14.57
N ASN A 282 8.24 -0.54 14.20
CA ASN A 282 7.43 -0.68 12.99
C ASN A 282 6.19 0.23 13.02
N VAL A 283 5.48 0.31 14.17
CA VAL A 283 4.32 1.20 14.31
C VAL A 283 4.72 2.67 14.16
N ILE A 284 5.78 3.09 14.85
CA ILE A 284 6.28 4.48 14.78
C ILE A 284 6.69 4.85 13.35
N THR A 285 7.36 3.94 12.65
CA THR A 285 7.83 4.21 11.28
C THR A 285 6.71 4.31 10.26
N LEU A 286 5.54 3.69 10.48
CA LEU A 286 4.36 3.90 9.63
C LEU A 286 3.95 5.37 9.55
N PHE A 287 3.96 6.08 10.69
CA PHE A 287 3.68 7.52 10.72
C PHE A 287 4.78 8.33 10.02
N SER A 288 6.04 7.93 10.17
CA SER A 288 7.18 8.61 9.55
C SER A 288 7.12 8.59 8.02
N ILE A 289 6.72 7.46 7.43
CA ILE A 289 6.70 7.27 5.97
C ILE A 289 5.36 7.62 5.31
N LEU A 290 4.35 8.00 6.09
CA LEU A 290 2.99 8.25 5.62
C LEU A 290 2.90 9.29 4.47
N PRO A 291 3.57 10.46 4.53
CA PRO A 291 3.55 11.40 3.41
C PRO A 291 4.17 10.81 2.15
N GLY A 292 5.23 10.02 2.29
CA GLY A 292 5.86 9.32 1.18
C GLY A 292 4.92 8.34 0.48
N GLN A 293 4.17 7.54 1.24
CA GLN A 293 3.18 6.61 0.70
C GLN A 293 2.08 7.35 -0.09
N ALA A 294 1.57 8.44 0.46
CA ALA A 294 0.56 9.27 -0.23
C ALA A 294 1.11 9.85 -1.54
N ILE A 295 2.33 10.37 -1.52
CA ILE A 295 2.96 10.95 -2.71
C ILE A 295 3.26 9.89 -3.77
N CYS A 296 3.59 8.65 -3.41
CA CYS A 296 3.73 7.55 -4.37
C CYS A 296 2.47 7.35 -5.23
N LEU A 297 1.28 7.46 -4.62
CA LEU A 297 0.00 7.39 -5.35
C LEU A 297 -0.17 8.60 -6.29
N ALA A 298 0.18 9.80 -5.82
CA ALA A 298 0.14 11.00 -6.64
C ALA A 298 1.12 10.94 -7.82
N VAL A 299 2.35 10.43 -7.62
CA VAL A 299 3.34 10.21 -8.67
C VAL A 299 2.76 9.32 -9.77
N THR A 300 2.13 8.22 -9.41
CA THR A 300 1.52 7.30 -10.38
C THR A 300 0.52 8.03 -11.27
N THR A 301 -0.35 8.85 -10.69
CA THR A 301 -1.37 9.63 -11.42
C THR A 301 -0.75 10.68 -12.34
N VAL A 302 0.15 11.50 -11.79
CA VAL A 302 0.73 12.65 -12.51
C VAL A 302 1.62 12.17 -13.67
N ILE A 303 2.50 11.22 -13.38
CA ILE A 303 3.46 10.72 -14.39
C ILE A 303 2.75 9.92 -15.47
N ALA A 304 1.76 9.08 -15.15
CA ALA A 304 1.01 8.35 -16.17
C ALA A 304 0.36 9.30 -17.19
N ARG A 305 -0.21 10.42 -16.75
CA ARG A 305 -0.79 11.42 -17.65
C ARG A 305 0.27 12.12 -18.51
N CYS A 306 1.42 12.48 -17.94
CA CYS A 306 2.51 13.10 -18.69
C CYS A 306 3.06 12.15 -19.78
N VAL A 307 3.24 10.87 -19.42
CA VAL A 307 3.72 9.84 -20.35
C VAL A 307 2.69 9.60 -21.45
N GLY A 308 1.41 9.54 -21.12
CA GLY A 308 0.33 9.43 -22.10
C GLY A 308 0.29 10.61 -23.07
N ALA A 309 0.57 11.83 -22.61
CA ALA A 309 0.70 13.02 -23.45
C ALA A 309 1.99 13.06 -24.28
N GLY A 310 2.90 12.10 -24.10
CA GLY A 310 4.21 12.09 -24.77
C GLY A 310 5.21 13.12 -24.21
N ASP A 311 4.85 13.84 -23.15
CA ASP A 311 5.66 14.91 -22.57
C ASP A 311 6.55 14.40 -21.43
N TYR A 312 7.68 13.83 -21.81
CA TYR A 312 8.67 13.29 -20.85
C TYR A 312 9.45 14.39 -20.09
N GLU A 313 9.51 15.61 -20.62
CA GLU A 313 10.18 16.72 -19.91
C GLU A 313 9.29 17.19 -18.74
N GLN A 314 7.99 17.25 -18.96
CA GLN A 314 7.02 17.50 -17.91
C GLN A 314 7.00 16.36 -16.86
N ALA A 315 7.10 15.10 -17.31
CA ALA A 315 7.22 13.95 -16.41
C ALA A 315 8.46 14.05 -15.51
N LYS A 316 9.63 14.44 -16.04
CA LYS A 316 10.85 14.67 -15.25
C LYS A 316 10.69 15.81 -14.25
N TYR A 317 10.04 16.91 -14.66
CA TYR A 317 9.79 18.04 -13.78
C TYR A 317 8.94 17.64 -12.57
N TYR A 318 7.81 16.95 -12.80
CA TYR A 318 6.94 16.49 -11.72
C TYR A 318 7.60 15.40 -10.87
N ASN A 319 8.35 14.48 -11.48
CA ASN A 319 9.11 13.50 -10.71
C ASN A 319 10.04 14.18 -9.71
N LYS A 320 10.86 15.15 -10.17
CA LYS A 320 11.77 15.90 -9.28
C LYS A 320 11.01 16.67 -8.20
N LYS A 321 9.90 17.31 -8.56
CA LYS A 321 9.09 18.08 -7.62
C LYS A 321 8.44 17.20 -6.56
N LEU A 322 7.87 16.04 -6.95
CA LEU A 322 7.20 15.11 -6.04
C LEU A 322 8.19 14.37 -5.15
N ILE A 323 9.38 14.01 -5.65
CA ILE A 323 10.47 13.48 -4.81
C ILE A 323 10.89 14.51 -3.75
N LEU A 324 11.07 15.78 -4.13
CA LEU A 324 11.40 16.83 -3.17
C LEU A 324 10.29 17.00 -2.12
N LEU A 325 9.03 16.99 -2.54
CA LEU A 325 7.90 17.04 -1.60
C LEU A 325 7.86 15.83 -0.67
N THR A 326 8.26 14.65 -1.14
CA THR A 326 8.42 13.46 -0.30
C THR A 326 9.46 13.70 0.78
N HIS A 327 10.65 14.18 0.43
CA HIS A 327 11.70 14.50 1.42
C HIS A 327 11.22 15.50 2.46
N ILE A 328 10.58 16.59 2.02
CA ILE A 328 10.06 17.64 2.92
C ILE A 328 8.97 17.07 3.84
N GLY A 329 7.99 16.37 3.29
CA GLY A 329 6.90 15.77 4.07
C GLY A 329 7.41 14.77 5.09
N MET A 330 8.33 13.89 4.69
CA MET A 330 8.94 12.93 5.59
C MET A 330 9.82 13.60 6.65
N ALA A 331 10.58 14.63 6.29
CA ALA A 331 11.39 15.37 7.27
C ALA A 331 10.50 15.98 8.37
N ILE A 332 9.35 16.55 7.99
CA ILE A 332 8.38 17.10 8.96
C ILE A 332 7.85 16.02 9.88
N THR A 333 7.35 14.91 9.34
CA THR A 333 6.79 13.83 10.16
C THR A 333 7.83 13.14 11.03
N ILE A 334 9.04 12.91 10.52
CA ILE A 334 10.14 12.32 11.28
C ILE A 334 10.59 13.26 12.41
N PHE A 335 10.64 14.57 12.16
CA PHE A 335 10.95 15.57 13.19
C PHE A 335 9.91 15.55 14.32
N ILE A 336 8.62 15.46 13.98
CA ILE A 336 7.53 15.31 14.95
C ILE A 336 7.72 14.02 15.76
N VAL A 337 8.05 12.90 15.08
CA VAL A 337 8.33 11.61 15.76
C VAL A 337 9.51 11.73 16.72
N PHE A 338 10.60 12.40 16.33
CA PHE A 338 11.77 12.58 17.22
C PHE A 338 11.42 13.38 18.48
N ILE A 339 10.61 14.43 18.36
CA ILE A 339 10.16 15.23 19.53
C ILE A 339 9.25 14.41 20.43
N THR A 340 8.33 13.63 19.85
CA THR A 340 7.33 12.86 20.60
C THR A 340 7.86 11.51 21.10
N LEU A 341 9.00 11.05 20.62
CA LEU A 341 9.55 9.72 20.92
C LEU A 341 9.68 9.42 22.44
N PRO A 342 10.19 10.34 23.28
CA PRO A 342 10.28 10.07 24.72
C PRO A 342 8.91 9.84 25.36
N PHE A 343 7.88 10.54 24.89
CA PHE A 343 6.50 10.36 25.37
C PHE A 343 5.91 9.03 24.88
N ILE A 344 6.12 8.69 23.60
CA ILE A 344 5.67 7.43 22.99
C ILE A 344 6.26 6.25 23.75
N LEU A 345 7.57 6.25 24.02
CA LEU A 345 8.24 5.18 24.76
C LEU A 345 7.68 5.00 26.19
N LYS A 346 7.30 6.10 26.85
CA LYS A 346 6.63 6.06 28.15
C LYS A 346 5.25 5.39 28.06
N VAL A 347 4.47 5.72 27.05
CA VAL A 347 3.12 5.15 26.83
C VAL A 347 3.19 3.65 26.62
N TYR A 348 4.19 3.19 25.84
CA TYR A 348 4.37 1.74 25.59
C TYR A 348 4.91 0.96 26.79
N ASN A 349 5.43 1.65 27.82
CA ASN A 349 5.94 1.04 29.05
C ASN A 349 6.89 -0.15 28.80
N LEU A 350 7.82 0.04 27.86
CA LEU A 350 8.80 -0.97 27.47
C LEU A 350 9.86 -1.18 28.56
N SER A 351 10.48 -2.37 28.58
CA SER A 351 11.69 -2.59 29.35
C SER A 351 12.80 -1.61 28.92
N GLU A 352 13.73 -1.32 29.80
CA GLU A 352 14.84 -0.39 29.52
C GLU A 352 15.59 -0.79 28.25
N ALA A 353 15.93 -2.07 28.11
CA ALA A 353 16.61 -2.61 26.92
C ALA A 353 15.80 -2.45 25.65
N ALA A 354 14.48 -2.70 25.68
CA ALA A 354 13.60 -2.52 24.52
C ALA A 354 13.42 -1.04 24.17
N SER A 355 13.31 -0.16 25.17
CA SER A 355 13.19 1.28 24.99
C SER A 355 14.45 1.89 24.36
N GLU A 356 15.64 1.48 24.84
CA GLU A 356 16.93 1.92 24.29
C GLU A 356 17.09 1.44 22.84
N ALA A 357 16.83 0.15 22.57
CA ALA A 357 16.87 -0.40 21.22
C ALA A 357 15.91 0.34 20.27
N THR A 358 14.67 0.60 20.70
CA THR A 358 13.70 1.35 19.92
C THR A 358 14.21 2.76 19.62
N ARG A 359 14.78 3.45 20.63
CA ARG A 359 15.34 4.80 20.46
C ARG A 359 16.42 4.83 19.39
N HIS A 360 17.40 3.92 19.47
CA HIS A 360 18.49 3.83 18.49
C HIS A 360 17.94 3.51 17.08
N ILE A 361 17.01 2.59 16.96
CA ILE A 361 16.37 2.23 15.69
C ILE A 361 15.68 3.46 15.09
N ILE A 362 14.84 4.16 15.83
CA ILE A 362 14.04 5.26 15.31
C ILE A 362 14.91 6.44 14.88
N TRP A 363 15.94 6.80 15.65
CA TRP A 363 16.88 7.84 15.25
C TRP A 363 17.63 7.47 13.97
N PHE A 364 18.22 6.27 13.92
CA PHE A 364 18.96 5.80 12.76
C PHE A 364 18.05 5.71 11.51
N HIS A 365 16.90 5.06 11.64
CA HIS A 365 15.91 4.93 10.56
C HIS A 365 15.44 6.30 10.06
N GLY A 366 15.11 7.20 10.97
CA GLY A 366 14.60 8.54 10.61
C GLY A 366 15.60 9.34 9.79
N PHE A 367 16.86 9.42 10.22
CA PHE A 367 17.89 10.11 9.45
C PHE A 367 18.11 9.48 8.07
N CYS A 368 18.20 8.16 7.99
CA CYS A 368 18.38 7.48 6.71
C CYS A 368 17.14 7.61 5.81
N ALA A 369 15.94 7.55 6.38
CA ALA A 369 14.70 7.67 5.63
C ALA A 369 14.57 9.04 4.95
N ILE A 370 14.91 10.13 5.63
CA ILE A 370 14.91 11.48 5.02
C ILE A 370 15.82 11.52 3.78
N LEU A 371 16.92 10.78 3.76
CA LEU A 371 17.93 10.87 2.71
C LEU A 371 17.64 9.97 1.51
N ILE A 372 17.13 8.75 1.72
CA ILE A 372 17.12 7.72 0.67
C ILE A 372 15.75 7.07 0.41
N TRP A 373 14.75 7.33 1.27
CA TRP A 373 13.46 6.63 1.13
C TRP A 373 12.73 7.01 -0.16
N ALA A 374 12.78 8.28 -0.54
CA ALA A 374 12.09 8.78 -1.74
C ALA A 374 12.62 8.11 -3.02
N GLU A 375 13.92 7.94 -3.15
CA GLU A 375 14.55 7.27 -4.29
C GLU A 375 14.25 5.76 -4.31
N SER A 376 14.13 5.15 -3.13
CA SER A 376 13.85 3.71 -3.01
C SER A 376 12.39 3.35 -3.27
N PHE A 377 11.43 4.23 -2.95
CA PHE A 377 10.01 3.91 -2.99
C PHE A 377 9.18 4.85 -3.87
N THR A 378 9.46 6.16 -3.89
CA THR A 378 8.72 7.11 -4.73
C THR A 378 9.18 7.07 -6.18
N LEU A 379 10.49 6.97 -6.42
CA LEU A 379 11.03 6.90 -7.79
C LEU A 379 10.54 5.67 -8.58
N PRO A 380 10.43 4.45 -8.01
CA PRO A 380 9.82 3.31 -8.71
C PRO A 380 8.36 3.53 -9.13
N ALA A 381 7.60 4.37 -8.43
CA ALA A 381 6.24 4.73 -8.85
C ALA A 381 6.24 5.43 -10.22
N THR A 382 7.26 6.25 -10.50
CA THR A 382 7.48 6.83 -11.84
C THR A 382 7.68 5.76 -12.90
N PHE A 383 8.49 4.74 -12.64
CA PHE A 383 8.73 3.67 -13.60
C PHE A 383 7.46 2.83 -13.83
N ARG A 384 6.72 2.51 -12.78
CA ARG A 384 5.42 1.82 -12.90
C ARG A 384 4.42 2.64 -13.71
N ALA A 385 4.37 3.95 -13.51
CA ALA A 385 3.53 4.86 -14.28
C ALA A 385 3.90 4.93 -15.77
N CYS A 386 5.16 4.64 -16.11
CA CYS A 386 5.64 4.52 -17.48
C CYS A 386 5.45 3.12 -18.09
N GLY A 387 4.95 2.14 -17.34
CA GLY A 387 4.83 0.75 -17.77
C GLY A 387 6.05 -0.14 -17.47
N ASP A 388 7.11 0.41 -16.87
CA ASP A 388 8.35 -0.30 -16.56
C ASP A 388 8.32 -1.02 -15.18
N ALA A 389 7.18 -1.65 -14.86
CA ALA A 389 6.95 -2.31 -13.59
C ALA A 389 7.82 -3.57 -13.40
N LYS A 390 8.16 -4.27 -14.49
CA LYS A 390 8.98 -5.49 -14.44
C LYS A 390 10.38 -5.22 -13.91
N ALA A 391 11.00 -4.11 -14.29
CA ALA A 391 12.30 -3.73 -13.77
C ALA A 391 12.22 -3.37 -12.27
N CYS A 392 11.15 -2.68 -11.85
CA CYS A 392 10.91 -2.39 -10.43
C CYS A 392 10.84 -3.67 -9.61
N MET A 393 10.04 -4.63 -10.06
CA MET A 393 9.90 -5.94 -9.40
C MET A 393 11.25 -6.65 -9.26
N ILE A 394 12.04 -6.73 -10.35
CA ILE A 394 13.34 -7.44 -10.30
C ILE A 394 14.30 -6.75 -9.33
N ILE A 395 14.48 -5.43 -9.45
CA ILE A 395 15.40 -4.67 -8.60
C ILE A 395 14.98 -4.79 -7.14
N SER A 396 13.71 -4.57 -6.84
CA SER A 396 13.20 -4.60 -5.46
C SER A 396 13.28 -6.00 -4.85
N THR A 397 12.93 -7.06 -5.62
CA THR A 397 12.96 -8.44 -5.13
C THR A 397 14.39 -8.89 -4.87
N VAL A 398 15.30 -8.68 -5.82
CA VAL A 398 16.72 -9.05 -5.65
C VAL A 398 17.33 -8.31 -4.47
N SER A 399 17.10 -7.01 -4.37
CA SER A 399 17.59 -6.21 -3.25
C SER A 399 17.06 -6.69 -1.91
N MET A 400 15.75 -6.95 -1.82
CA MET A 400 15.10 -7.43 -0.61
C MET A 400 15.71 -8.75 -0.12
N TRP A 401 15.90 -9.72 -1.00
CA TRP A 401 16.39 -11.04 -0.60
C TRP A 401 17.88 -11.03 -0.24
N ILE A 402 18.70 -10.31 -0.99
CA ILE A 402 20.14 -10.27 -0.75
C ILE A 402 20.47 -9.36 0.43
N PHE A 403 20.01 -8.09 0.39
CA PHE A 403 20.46 -7.09 1.35
C PHE A 403 19.55 -7.03 2.58
N ARG A 404 18.22 -7.16 2.45
CA ARG A 404 17.38 -7.09 3.64
C ARG A 404 17.33 -8.42 4.38
N VAL A 405 17.06 -9.54 3.71
CA VAL A 405 17.03 -10.86 4.36
C VAL A 405 18.45 -11.34 4.63
N GLY A 406 19.29 -11.47 3.60
CA GLY A 406 20.64 -12.01 3.73
C GLY A 406 21.52 -11.20 4.68
N ALA A 407 21.61 -9.88 4.52
CA ALA A 407 22.41 -9.05 5.41
C ALA A 407 21.84 -8.99 6.84
N SER A 408 20.55 -9.18 7.06
CA SER A 408 19.97 -9.28 8.42
C SER A 408 20.54 -10.46 9.20
N TYR A 409 20.75 -11.60 8.57
CA TYR A 409 21.42 -12.75 9.21
C TYR A 409 22.89 -12.45 9.52
N ILE A 410 23.59 -11.79 8.59
CA ILE A 410 25.00 -11.43 8.79
C ILE A 410 25.16 -10.40 9.90
N LEU A 411 24.45 -9.28 9.80
CA LEU A 411 24.57 -8.16 10.75
C LEU A 411 23.91 -8.46 12.10
N GLY A 412 22.70 -9.04 12.07
CA GLY A 412 21.93 -9.31 13.29
C GLY A 412 22.51 -10.47 14.07
N LYS A 413 22.75 -11.63 13.42
CA LYS A 413 23.15 -12.87 14.09
C LYS A 413 24.67 -13.02 14.14
N ASN A 414 25.38 -12.96 13.00
CA ASN A 414 26.80 -13.29 12.95
C ASN A 414 27.69 -12.19 13.54
N LEU A 415 27.36 -10.91 13.32
CA LEU A 415 28.07 -9.77 13.92
C LEU A 415 27.51 -9.34 15.27
N GLY A 416 26.46 -9.99 15.77
CA GLY A 416 25.90 -9.76 17.10
C GLY A 416 25.20 -8.40 17.31
N LEU A 417 24.84 -7.68 16.24
CA LEU A 417 24.15 -6.40 16.35
C LEU A 417 22.66 -6.54 16.71
N GLY A 418 22.14 -7.78 16.81
CA GLY A 418 20.76 -8.07 17.20
C GLY A 418 19.72 -7.38 16.30
N VAL A 419 18.65 -6.88 16.92
CA VAL A 419 17.57 -6.20 16.20
C VAL A 419 18.03 -4.94 15.46
N PHE A 420 19.00 -4.21 16.00
CA PHE A 420 19.56 -3.04 15.33
C PHE A 420 20.24 -3.41 14.01
N GLY A 421 20.98 -4.52 13.95
CA GLY A 421 21.60 -5.04 12.73
C GLY A 421 20.58 -5.35 11.63
N VAL A 422 19.38 -5.81 11.98
CA VAL A 422 18.27 -6.03 11.04
C VAL A 422 17.79 -4.71 10.41
N TRP A 423 17.70 -3.64 11.19
CA TRP A 423 17.32 -2.32 10.69
C TRP A 423 18.43 -1.67 9.84
N VAL A 424 19.67 -1.93 10.17
CA VAL A 424 20.81 -1.53 9.32
C VAL A 424 20.74 -2.26 7.96
N ALA A 425 20.46 -3.56 7.95
CA ALA A 425 20.26 -4.33 6.72
C ALA A 425 19.13 -3.76 5.85
N MET A 426 18.05 -3.30 6.46
CA MET A 426 16.95 -2.62 5.76
C MET A 426 17.43 -1.33 5.08
N ILE A 427 18.24 -0.54 5.72
CA ILE A 427 18.79 0.69 5.15
C ILE A 427 19.75 0.40 4.00
N ILE A 428 20.56 -0.66 4.10
CA ILE A 428 21.44 -1.12 3.01
C ILE A 428 20.59 -1.53 1.80
N ASP A 429 19.50 -2.26 2.00
CA ASP A 429 18.52 -2.58 0.94
C ASP A 429 18.01 -1.30 0.26
N TRP A 430 17.59 -0.30 1.02
CA TRP A 430 17.11 0.96 0.46
C TRP A 430 18.19 1.72 -0.32
N ALA A 431 19.41 1.77 0.20
CA ALA A 431 20.53 2.43 -0.48
C ALA A 431 20.85 1.76 -1.82
N PHE A 432 20.86 0.42 -1.85
CA PHE A 432 21.10 -0.33 -3.09
C PHE A 432 19.96 -0.11 -4.11
N ARG A 433 18.71 -0.15 -3.66
CA ARG A 433 17.55 0.15 -4.51
C ARG A 433 17.63 1.58 -5.06
N SER A 434 17.92 2.57 -4.22
CA SER A 434 18.09 3.98 -4.62
C SER A 434 19.14 4.12 -5.71
N LEU A 435 20.29 3.45 -5.55
CA LEU A 435 21.36 3.46 -6.52
C LEU A 435 20.90 2.90 -7.88
N LEU A 436 20.31 1.70 -7.90
CA LEU A 436 19.87 1.05 -9.13
C LEU A 436 18.73 1.81 -9.81
N PHE A 437 17.78 2.33 -9.06
CA PHE A 437 16.70 3.15 -9.60
C PHE A 437 17.24 4.49 -10.12
N GLY A 438 18.21 5.10 -9.44
CA GLY A 438 18.90 6.29 -9.92
C GLY A 438 19.61 6.05 -11.25
N ILE A 439 20.42 4.98 -11.37
CA ILE A 439 21.06 4.58 -12.62
C ILE A 439 20.03 4.39 -13.75
N ARG A 440 18.91 3.69 -13.45
CA ARG A 440 17.85 3.48 -14.44
C ARG A 440 17.17 4.78 -14.87
N TYR A 441 16.95 5.69 -13.93
CA TYR A 441 16.37 7.00 -14.21
C TYR A 441 17.23 7.83 -15.16
N PHE A 442 18.53 7.96 -14.84
CA PHE A 442 19.47 8.73 -15.65
C PHE A 442 19.78 8.08 -17.01
N SER A 443 19.70 6.75 -17.11
CA SER A 443 19.84 6.04 -18.40
C SER A 443 18.71 6.33 -19.40
N GLY A 444 17.58 6.87 -18.92
CA GLY A 444 16.42 7.18 -19.77
C GLY A 444 15.66 5.97 -20.32
N LYS A 445 16.05 4.73 -19.93
CA LYS A 445 15.42 3.49 -20.44
C LYS A 445 13.92 3.41 -20.14
N TRP A 446 13.47 3.97 -19.01
CA TRP A 446 12.09 4.01 -18.59
C TRP A 446 11.13 4.71 -19.56
N LYS A 447 11.65 5.62 -20.40
CA LYS A 447 10.85 6.36 -21.39
C LYS A 447 10.36 5.49 -22.56
N LYS A 448 10.91 4.29 -22.72
CA LYS A 448 10.62 3.38 -23.86
C LYS A 448 9.48 2.39 -23.56
N HIS A 449 8.86 2.47 -22.38
CA HIS A 449 7.92 1.47 -21.91
C HIS A 449 6.45 1.96 -21.84
N ALA A 450 6.13 3.11 -22.47
CA ALA A 450 4.75 3.58 -22.53
C ALA A 450 3.83 2.48 -23.06
N LEU A 451 2.70 2.28 -22.35
CA LEU A 451 1.74 1.21 -22.66
C LEU A 451 0.78 1.59 -23.77
N VAL A 452 0.71 2.89 -24.03
CA VAL A 452 -0.18 3.51 -25.00
C VAL A 452 0.68 4.31 -25.96
N SER A 453 0.69 3.91 -27.20
CA SER A 453 1.39 4.59 -28.31
C SER A 453 0.39 5.38 -29.15
#